data_23863fa654a137cb345a3ffa1d2a3615
#
_entry.id   23863fa654a137cb345a3ffa1d2a3615
#
_cell.length_a   1.000
_cell.length_b   1.000
_cell.length_c   1.000
_cell.angle_alpha   90.00
_cell.angle_beta   90.00
_cell.angle_gamma   90.00
#
_symmetry.space_group_name_H-M   'P 1'
#
loop_
_entity.id
_entity.type
_entity.pdbx_description
1 polymer ?
#
loop_
_entity_poly.entity_id
_entity_poly.type
_entity_poly.pdbx_seq_one_letter_code
_entity_poly.pdbx_strand_id
1 'polypeptide(L)'
;MLGKGEEAMPYAVLAETYASALRRCADAQAVVLPLAGASDVTHWLSWVDGVMLTGSPSNVHPSHFGETVADETLPLDPKRDELTLALVRACVQQAVPLLGICRGFQEMNVALGGSLWQQVHRVPGMRDHRDPDGQPLAVQ
;
A
#
# COMPACT_ATOMS: atom_id res chain seq x y z
N MET A 1 -31.89 -10.78 -23.68
CA MET A 1 -30.46 -10.76 -24.14
C MET A 1 -29.80 -9.58 -23.49
N LEU A 2 -29.15 -9.76 -22.35
CA LEU A 2 -28.36 -8.74 -21.68
C LEU A 2 -26.99 -8.75 -22.34
N GLY A 3 -26.57 -7.56 -22.77
CA GLY A 3 -25.38 -7.35 -23.59
C GLY A 3 -24.06 -7.71 -22.88
N LYS A 4 -23.12 -8.12 -23.70
CA LYS A 4 -21.74 -8.42 -23.38
C LYS A 4 -21.03 -7.22 -22.74
N GLY A 5 -20.35 -7.50 -21.61
CA GLY A 5 -19.09 -6.82 -21.25
C GLY A 5 -19.24 -5.36 -20.84
N GLU A 6 -19.83 -5.08 -19.67
CA GLU A 6 -19.38 -3.90 -18.91
C GLU A 6 -17.96 -4.19 -18.42
N GLU A 7 -16.98 -3.58 -19.08
CA GLU A 7 -15.64 -3.45 -18.50
C GLU A 7 -15.82 -2.77 -17.14
N ALA A 8 -15.48 -3.47 -16.08
CA ALA A 8 -15.55 -2.92 -14.75
C ALA A 8 -14.70 -1.64 -14.68
N MET A 9 -15.32 -0.51 -14.43
CA MET A 9 -14.60 0.76 -14.27
C MET A 9 -13.67 0.65 -13.05
N PRO A 10 -12.38 0.93 -13.21
CA PRO A 10 -11.44 0.90 -12.09
C PRO A 10 -11.73 2.07 -11.14
N TYR A 11 -11.82 1.78 -9.86
CA TYR A 11 -11.98 2.77 -8.80
C TYR A 11 -10.76 2.75 -7.87
N ALA A 12 -10.30 3.94 -7.48
CA ALA A 12 -9.40 4.08 -6.35
C ALA A 12 -10.24 4.26 -5.08
N VAL A 13 -10.05 3.40 -4.08
CA VAL A 13 -10.84 3.40 -2.84
C VAL A 13 -9.91 3.57 -1.64
N LEU A 14 -10.32 4.42 -0.72
CA LEU A 14 -9.65 4.61 0.56
C LEU A 14 -10.67 4.39 1.69
N ALA A 15 -10.31 3.60 2.69
CA ALA A 15 -11.13 3.50 3.90
C ALA A 15 -11.11 4.84 4.65
N GLU A 16 -12.28 5.36 5.02
CA GLU A 16 -12.44 6.65 5.70
C GLU A 16 -11.65 6.71 7.02
N THR A 17 -11.42 5.58 7.65
CA THR A 17 -10.66 5.46 8.89
C THR A 17 -9.28 6.09 8.81
N TYR A 18 -8.59 6.03 7.67
CA TYR A 18 -7.28 6.65 7.48
C TYR A 18 -7.35 8.18 7.50
N ALA A 19 -8.29 8.76 6.75
CA ALA A 19 -8.49 10.21 6.74
C ALA A 19 -8.96 10.73 8.10
N SER A 20 -9.84 9.99 8.78
CA SER A 20 -10.32 10.30 10.12
C SER A 20 -9.20 10.22 11.16
N ALA A 21 -8.30 9.24 11.06
CA ALA A 21 -7.16 9.11 11.95
C ALA A 21 -6.19 10.30 11.84
N LEU A 22 -5.87 10.72 10.60
CA LEU A 22 -5.02 11.91 10.38
C LEU A 22 -5.62 13.16 11.02
N ARG A 23 -6.92 13.39 10.82
CA ARG A 23 -7.61 14.54 11.43
C ARG A 23 -7.60 14.50 12.96
N ARG A 24 -7.89 13.33 13.53
CA ARG A 24 -8.04 13.18 15.00
C ARG A 24 -6.72 13.15 15.75
N CYS A 25 -5.67 12.55 15.15
CA CYS A 25 -4.42 12.29 15.86
C CYS A 25 -3.30 13.28 15.50
N ALA A 26 -3.38 13.90 14.32
CA ALA A 26 -2.33 14.81 13.84
C ALA A 26 -2.87 16.21 13.48
N ASP A 27 -4.17 16.46 13.66
CA ASP A 27 -4.83 17.72 13.24
C ASP A 27 -4.52 18.07 11.78
N ALA A 28 -4.40 17.05 10.93
CA ALA A 28 -3.99 17.19 9.54
C ALA A 28 -5.19 17.07 8.58
N GLN A 29 -5.14 17.82 7.50
CA GLN A 29 -6.09 17.70 6.40
C GLN A 29 -5.65 16.59 5.45
N ALA A 30 -6.48 15.58 5.25
CA ALA A 30 -6.18 14.50 4.32
C ALA A 30 -6.51 14.88 2.88
N VAL A 31 -5.58 14.63 1.97
CA VAL A 31 -5.79 14.67 0.52
C VAL A 31 -5.49 13.28 -0.03
N VAL A 32 -6.40 12.73 -0.83
CA VAL A 32 -6.20 11.42 -1.47
C VAL A 32 -5.51 11.62 -2.81
N LEU A 33 -4.32 11.03 -2.96
CA LEU A 33 -3.61 11.03 -4.24
C LEU A 33 -4.16 9.89 -5.12
N PRO A 34 -4.55 10.17 -6.36
CA PRO A 34 -4.95 9.13 -7.30
C PRO A 34 -3.75 8.27 -7.68
N LEU A 35 -4.01 7.04 -8.15
CA LEU A 35 -2.99 6.22 -8.79
C LEU A 35 -2.64 6.85 -10.15
N ALA A 36 -1.60 7.66 -10.18
CA ALA A 36 -1.04 8.27 -11.38
C ALA A 36 0.41 7.81 -11.56
N GLY A 37 1.05 8.20 -12.65
CA GLY A 37 2.42 7.78 -12.94
C GLY A 37 3.44 8.31 -11.93
N ALA A 38 4.54 7.59 -11.79
CA ALA A 38 5.63 7.97 -10.89
C ALA A 38 6.28 9.34 -11.24
N SER A 39 6.06 9.87 -12.44
CA SER A 39 6.55 11.17 -12.89
C SER A 39 6.03 12.35 -12.07
N ASP A 40 4.86 12.22 -11.46
CA ASP A 40 4.17 13.32 -10.80
C ASP A 40 4.50 13.42 -9.29
N VAL A 41 5.20 12.44 -8.75
CA VAL A 41 5.51 12.31 -7.32
C VAL A 41 6.15 13.57 -6.74
N THR A 42 7.16 14.11 -7.40
CA THR A 42 7.86 15.32 -6.91
C THR A 42 6.93 16.53 -6.85
N HIS A 43 6.03 16.65 -7.81
CA HIS A 43 5.06 17.72 -7.85
C HIS A 43 4.05 17.61 -6.70
N TRP A 44 3.54 16.40 -6.42
CA TRP A 44 2.61 16.19 -5.29
C TRP A 44 3.23 16.45 -3.93
N LEU A 45 4.51 16.08 -3.76
CA LEU A 45 5.23 16.34 -2.51
C LEU A 45 5.39 17.84 -2.21
N SER A 46 5.29 18.71 -3.21
CA SER A 46 5.29 20.15 -2.98
C SER A 46 3.98 20.70 -2.39
N TRP A 47 2.92 19.89 -2.33
CA TRP A 47 1.60 20.29 -1.84
C TRP A 47 1.25 19.76 -0.46
N VAL A 48 2.07 18.86 0.09
CA VAL A 48 1.77 18.15 1.34
C VAL A 48 2.92 18.28 2.34
N ASP A 49 2.58 18.29 3.61
CA ASP A 49 3.55 18.33 4.70
C ASP A 49 4.01 16.92 5.13
N GLY A 50 3.35 15.88 4.65
CA GLY A 50 3.66 14.49 4.93
C GLY A 50 2.82 13.53 4.12
N VAL A 51 3.24 12.27 4.10
CA VAL A 51 2.59 11.20 3.33
C VAL A 51 2.23 10.04 4.25
N MET A 52 1.03 9.49 4.07
CA MET A 52 0.61 8.23 4.69
C MET A 52 0.36 7.18 3.60
N LEU A 53 1.08 6.08 3.67
CA LEU A 53 0.83 4.87 2.89
C LEU A 53 -0.09 3.94 3.66
N THR A 54 -1.24 3.63 3.10
CA THR A 54 -2.30 2.87 3.77
C THR A 54 -2.10 1.36 3.65
N GLY A 55 -2.79 0.61 4.48
CA GLY A 55 -2.95 -0.83 4.32
C GLY A 55 -3.70 -1.21 3.04
N SER A 56 -3.59 -2.46 2.67
CA SER A 56 -4.31 -3.11 1.57
C SER A 56 -4.27 -4.62 1.75
N PRO A 57 -5.26 -5.36 1.24
CA PRO A 57 -5.18 -6.82 1.14
C PRO A 57 -4.07 -7.32 0.19
N SER A 58 -3.66 -6.50 -0.79
CA SER A 58 -2.57 -6.84 -1.71
C SER A 58 -1.20 -6.70 -1.06
N ASN A 59 -0.22 -7.44 -1.57
CA ASN A 59 1.18 -7.33 -1.18
C ASN A 59 2.01 -6.64 -2.28
N VAL A 60 3.21 -6.16 -1.92
CA VAL A 60 4.18 -5.67 -2.90
C VAL A 60 4.64 -6.83 -3.78
N HIS A 61 4.71 -6.60 -5.07
CA HIS A 61 5.07 -7.64 -6.03
C HIS A 61 6.52 -8.11 -5.81
N PRO A 62 6.76 -9.45 -5.73
CA PRO A 62 8.07 -10.01 -5.39
C PRO A 62 9.22 -9.61 -6.32
N SER A 63 8.92 -9.28 -7.58
CA SER A 63 9.95 -8.80 -8.52
C SER A 63 10.70 -7.55 -8.04
N HIS A 64 10.08 -6.74 -7.16
CA HIS A 64 10.72 -5.53 -6.63
C HIS A 64 11.84 -5.82 -5.60
N PHE A 65 11.91 -7.07 -5.11
CA PHE A 65 12.98 -7.52 -4.22
C PHE A 65 13.67 -8.80 -4.74
N GLY A 66 13.60 -9.04 -6.06
CA GLY A 66 14.39 -10.09 -6.73
C GLY A 66 13.83 -11.50 -6.60
N GLU A 67 12.57 -11.65 -6.21
CA GLU A 67 11.91 -12.95 -6.07
C GLU A 67 10.83 -13.17 -7.12
N THR A 68 10.44 -14.45 -7.31
CA THR A 68 9.27 -14.86 -8.08
C THR A 68 8.04 -14.96 -7.16
N VAL A 69 6.84 -14.87 -7.73
CA VAL A 69 5.59 -15.05 -6.98
C VAL A 69 5.52 -16.48 -6.45
N ALA A 70 5.42 -16.66 -5.14
CA ALA A 70 5.33 -17.96 -4.48
C ALA A 70 3.90 -18.53 -4.47
N ASP A 71 2.89 -17.66 -4.53
CA ASP A 71 1.48 -18.02 -4.50
C ASP A 71 0.69 -17.04 -5.37
N GLU A 72 0.26 -17.50 -6.54
CA GLU A 72 -0.48 -16.70 -7.52
C GLU A 72 -1.91 -16.35 -7.07
N THR A 73 -2.40 -16.96 -6.00
CA THR A 73 -3.73 -16.65 -5.45
C THR A 73 -3.74 -15.40 -4.57
N LEU A 74 -2.55 -14.94 -4.13
CA LEU A 74 -2.45 -13.75 -3.31
C LEU A 74 -2.59 -12.48 -4.15
N PRO A 75 -3.38 -11.51 -3.69
CA PRO A 75 -3.59 -10.29 -4.45
C PRO A 75 -2.32 -9.45 -4.53
N LEU A 76 -2.02 -8.99 -5.74
CA LEU A 76 -0.92 -8.06 -6.05
C LEU A 76 -1.49 -6.80 -6.70
N ASP A 77 -0.79 -5.68 -6.59
CA ASP A 77 -1.19 -4.41 -7.19
C ASP A 77 0.03 -3.68 -7.79
N PRO A 78 0.47 -4.09 -9.00
CA PRO A 78 1.64 -3.51 -9.64
C PRO A 78 1.52 -2.00 -9.91
N LYS A 79 0.31 -1.49 -10.18
CA LYS A 79 0.09 -0.04 -10.39
C LYS A 79 0.37 0.75 -9.13
N ARG A 80 -0.06 0.24 -8.00
CA ARG A 80 0.23 0.84 -6.71
C ARG A 80 1.73 0.76 -6.40
N ASP A 81 2.38 -0.38 -6.67
CA ASP A 81 3.82 -0.55 -6.44
C ASP A 81 4.64 0.49 -7.21
N GLU A 82 4.35 0.67 -8.50
CA GLU A 82 5.05 1.65 -9.33
C GLU A 82 5.02 3.05 -8.72
N LEU A 83 3.85 3.50 -8.30
CA LEU A 83 3.68 4.80 -7.68
C LEU A 83 4.32 4.87 -6.30
N THR A 84 3.98 3.94 -5.39
CA THR A 84 4.31 4.07 -3.98
C THR A 84 5.79 3.84 -3.70
N LEU A 85 6.47 2.94 -4.43
CA LEU A 85 7.91 2.77 -4.30
C LEU A 85 8.69 4.01 -4.75
N ALA A 86 8.23 4.70 -5.80
CA ALA A 86 8.80 5.97 -6.22
C ALA A 86 8.52 7.08 -5.18
N LEU A 87 7.31 7.12 -4.64
CA LEU A 87 6.88 8.07 -3.62
C LEU A 87 7.71 7.95 -2.33
N VAL A 88 7.94 6.72 -1.86
CA VAL A 88 8.82 6.48 -0.70
C VAL A 88 10.21 7.05 -0.91
N ARG A 89 10.84 6.74 -2.06
CA ARG A 89 12.18 7.24 -2.37
C ARG A 89 12.22 8.76 -2.43
N ALA A 90 11.21 9.38 -3.03
CA ALA A 90 11.12 10.83 -3.12
C ALA A 90 10.91 11.49 -1.75
N CYS A 91 10.07 10.90 -0.88
CA CYS A 91 9.89 11.39 0.49
C CYS A 91 11.21 11.38 1.26
N VAL A 92 11.97 10.28 1.17
CA VAL A 92 13.29 10.19 1.83
C VAL A 92 14.28 11.22 1.27
N GLN A 93 14.34 11.37 -0.05
CA GLN A 93 15.24 12.33 -0.70
C GLN A 93 14.93 13.79 -0.36
N GLN A 94 13.65 14.11 -0.20
CA GLN A 94 13.18 15.47 0.08
C GLN A 94 12.91 15.72 1.57
N ALA A 95 13.21 14.75 2.43
CA ALA A 95 12.94 14.80 3.87
C ALA A 95 11.47 15.07 4.21
N VAL A 96 10.53 14.58 3.40
CA VAL A 96 9.09 14.65 3.67
C VAL A 96 8.71 13.54 4.65
N PRO A 97 8.04 13.86 5.77
CA PRO A 97 7.57 12.87 6.74
C PRO A 97 6.73 11.79 6.09
N LEU A 98 7.00 10.52 6.42
CA LEU A 98 6.33 9.36 5.81
C LEU A 98 5.89 8.37 6.90
N LEU A 99 4.62 7.95 6.84
CA LEU A 99 4.04 6.92 7.69
C LEU A 99 3.53 5.76 6.81
N GLY A 100 4.00 4.55 7.05
CA GLY A 100 3.52 3.33 6.38
C GLY A 100 2.72 2.44 7.32
N ILE A 101 1.50 2.07 6.92
CA ILE A 101 0.62 1.17 7.68
C ILE A 101 0.45 -0.14 6.91
N CYS A 102 0.72 -1.29 7.55
CA CYS A 102 0.57 -2.62 6.97
C CYS A 102 1.29 -2.74 5.61
N ARG A 103 0.57 -2.74 4.49
CA ARG A 103 1.19 -2.74 3.17
C ARG A 103 2.09 -1.53 2.93
N GLY A 104 1.74 -0.36 3.43
CA GLY A 104 2.60 0.82 3.35
C GLY A 104 3.96 0.61 4.03
N PHE A 105 4.04 -0.16 5.10
CA PHE A 105 5.31 -0.56 5.70
C PHE A 105 6.10 -1.52 4.80
N GLN A 106 5.44 -2.45 4.10
CA GLN A 106 6.10 -3.29 3.10
C GLN A 106 6.70 -2.45 1.97
N GLU A 107 5.94 -1.45 1.47
CA GLU A 107 6.38 -0.52 0.44
C GLU A 107 7.63 0.26 0.87
N MET A 108 7.66 0.77 2.11
CA MET A 108 8.84 1.43 2.67
C MET A 108 10.05 0.50 2.72
N ASN A 109 9.89 -0.71 3.25
CA ASN A 109 10.97 -1.68 3.34
C ASN A 109 11.57 -2.00 1.96
N VAL A 110 10.73 -2.32 0.99
CA VAL A 110 11.17 -2.69 -0.37
C VAL A 110 11.78 -1.50 -1.11
N ALA A 111 11.18 -0.32 -1.02
CA ALA A 111 11.68 0.89 -1.67
C ALA A 111 13.10 1.26 -1.20
N LEU A 112 13.44 0.91 0.05
CA LEU A 112 14.75 1.16 0.67
C LEU A 112 15.72 -0.02 0.53
N GLY A 113 15.39 -1.03 -0.29
CA GLY A 113 16.28 -2.15 -0.62
C GLY A 113 16.10 -3.38 0.27
N GLY A 114 15.07 -3.42 1.11
CA GLY A 114 14.72 -4.61 1.87
C GLY A 114 13.94 -5.64 1.05
N SER A 115 13.74 -6.81 1.63
CA SER A 115 12.94 -7.91 1.08
C SER A 115 11.81 -8.29 2.02
N LEU A 116 10.88 -9.14 1.56
CA LEU A 116 9.72 -9.60 2.31
C LEU A 116 9.64 -11.11 2.31
N TRP A 117 9.21 -11.68 3.42
CA TRP A 117 8.75 -13.05 3.47
C TRP A 117 7.32 -13.10 2.87
N GLN A 118 7.17 -13.73 1.70
CA GLN A 118 5.87 -13.81 1.02
C GLN A 118 4.83 -14.60 1.82
N GLN A 119 5.26 -15.59 2.58
CA GLN A 119 4.41 -16.46 3.41
C GLN A 119 5.05 -16.65 4.79
N VAL A 120 5.07 -15.61 5.61
CA VAL A 120 5.72 -15.61 6.93
C VAL A 120 5.25 -16.76 7.83
N HIS A 121 3.98 -17.16 7.73
CA HIS A 121 3.39 -18.28 8.49
C HIS A 121 3.95 -19.66 8.12
N ARG A 122 4.64 -19.77 6.97
CA ARG A 122 5.36 -21.01 6.56
C ARG A 122 6.82 -21.03 6.98
N VAL A 123 7.33 -19.93 7.54
CA VAL A 123 8.70 -19.86 8.03
C VAL A 123 8.79 -20.60 9.38
N PRO A 124 9.69 -21.59 9.55
CA PRO A 124 9.82 -22.30 10.81
C PRO A 124 10.03 -21.37 12.00
N GLY A 125 9.22 -21.53 13.05
CA GLY A 125 9.28 -20.72 14.27
C GLY A 125 8.51 -19.39 14.21
N MET A 126 7.96 -18.99 13.07
CA MET A 126 7.10 -17.83 12.97
C MET A 126 5.65 -18.18 13.27
N ARG A 127 4.91 -17.23 13.85
CA ARG A 127 3.48 -17.38 14.11
C ARG A 127 2.66 -17.00 12.89
N ASP A 128 1.50 -17.62 12.74
CA ASP A 128 0.49 -17.17 11.80
C ASP A 128 -0.29 -15.99 12.43
N HIS A 129 -0.23 -14.84 11.81
CA HIS A 129 -0.91 -13.62 12.25
C HIS A 129 -2.04 -13.20 11.30
N ARG A 130 -2.41 -14.07 10.36
CA ARG A 130 -3.55 -13.81 9.48
C ARG A 130 -4.84 -13.92 10.29
N ASP A 131 -5.82 -13.09 9.92
CA ASP A 131 -7.15 -13.23 10.49
C ASP A 131 -7.73 -14.61 10.15
N PRO A 132 -8.40 -15.27 11.09
CA PRO A 132 -9.13 -16.50 10.80
C PRO A 132 -10.19 -16.26 9.72
N ASP A 133 -10.25 -17.15 8.73
CA ASP A 133 -11.22 -17.05 7.64
C ASP A 133 -12.66 -16.86 8.20
N GLY A 134 -13.34 -15.82 7.72
CA GLY A 134 -14.73 -15.56 8.04
C GLY A 134 -15.01 -14.79 9.34
N GLN A 135 -14.01 -14.32 10.07
CA GLN A 135 -14.25 -13.39 11.17
C GLN A 135 -14.19 -11.94 10.67
N PRO A 136 -15.22 -11.12 10.92
CA PRO A 136 -15.13 -9.69 10.66
C PRO A 136 -14.03 -9.09 11.55
N LEU A 137 -13.21 -8.20 10.99
CA LEU A 137 -12.27 -7.41 11.75
C LEU A 137 -12.98 -6.82 12.97
N ALA A 138 -12.57 -7.22 14.17
CA ALA A 138 -13.12 -6.65 15.37
C ALA A 138 -12.81 -5.15 15.37
N VAL A 139 -13.86 -4.34 15.26
CA VAL A 139 -13.77 -2.90 15.50
C VAL A 139 -13.55 -2.73 16.99
N GLN A 140 -12.30 -2.56 17.39
CA GLN A 140 -11.94 -2.15 18.75
C GLN A 140 -12.00 -0.64 18.86
#